data_6325c1525d4f016d6d0af2105d300870
#
_entry.id   6325c1525d4f016d6d0af2105d300870
#
_cell.length_a   1.000
_cell.length_b   1.000
_cell.length_c   1.000
_cell.angle_alpha   90.00
_cell.angle_beta   90.00
_cell.angle_gamma   90.00
#
_symmetry.space_group_name_H-M   'P 1'
#
loop_
_entity.id
_entity.type
_entity.pdbx_description
1 polymer ?
#
loop_
_entity_poly.entity_id
_entity_poly.type
_entity_poly.pdbx_seq_one_letter_code
_entity_poly.pdbx_strand_id
1 'polypeptide(L)'
;MKFSKMGNFLRLKDEKVFPKGQLKAMEIKNFTITKRDGSKDRFSLDKIMNAIVKAFDSVKRPADLGSISKIISNLDIHDNIKVEDIQNQVEVSLMREGYYDVAKSFMIYRQQHSEDRETLSKLEFLAEYCEAANAATGSKYDANANVEHKNIATLIGELPKSNFIRLNRRLLTDRIKKMYGKELANEYVDKLNHHFIYKNDETSLANYCASITMYPWLIGGTTSIGGNSTAPTNLKSFCGGFVNMVFMVSSMLSGACATPEFLMYMNYFIGLEYGKDYYKNADKVVDLSLKQRTIDKIITDCFEQIVYSINQPTGARNYQAVFWNVAYYDKYYFESIFGNFYFPDGSQPDWNSLSWLQ
;
A
#
# COMPACT_ATOMS: atom_id res chain seq x y z
N MET A 1 -32.51 -35.60 0.26
CA MET A 1 -32.75 -36.92 -0.36
C MET A 1 -32.79 -36.78 -1.88
N LYS A 2 -31.74 -36.32 -2.54
CA LYS A 2 -31.61 -36.20 -4.03
C LYS A 2 -30.15 -36.28 -4.51
N PHE A 3 -29.20 -36.69 -3.66
CA PHE A 3 -27.78 -36.85 -4.05
C PHE A 3 -27.43 -38.24 -4.60
N SER A 4 -28.38 -39.22 -4.58
CA SER A 4 -28.08 -40.60 -5.00
C SER A 4 -28.19 -40.85 -6.50
N LYS A 5 -28.74 -39.91 -7.29
CA LYS A 5 -28.87 -40.10 -8.76
C LYS A 5 -27.68 -39.52 -9.55
N MET A 6 -26.85 -38.68 -8.97
CA MET A 6 -25.62 -38.16 -9.63
C MET A 6 -24.46 -39.15 -9.58
N GLY A 7 -24.42 -40.05 -8.62
CA GLY A 7 -23.38 -41.09 -8.52
C GLY A 7 -23.33 -42.10 -9.66
N ASN A 8 -24.40 -42.24 -10.44
CA ASN A 8 -24.45 -43.14 -11.58
C ASN A 8 -23.98 -42.54 -12.90
N PHE A 9 -23.81 -41.21 -12.98
CA PHE A 9 -23.25 -40.53 -14.16
C PHE A 9 -21.72 -40.62 -14.24
N LEU A 10 -21.06 -40.83 -13.10
CA LEU A 10 -19.59 -40.95 -13.00
C LEU A 10 -19.08 -42.39 -13.18
N ARG A 11 -19.94 -43.35 -13.44
CA ARG A 11 -19.61 -44.79 -13.63
C ARG A 11 -19.74 -45.26 -15.08
N LEU A 12 -19.61 -44.40 -16.06
CA LEU A 12 -19.36 -44.82 -17.44
C LEU A 12 -17.85 -45.01 -17.68
N LYS A 13 -17.27 -45.95 -16.95
CA LYS A 13 -16.11 -46.71 -17.34
C LYS A 13 -16.59 -47.81 -18.31
N ASP A 14 -16.87 -47.46 -19.52
CA ASP A 14 -16.83 -48.43 -20.60
C ASP A 14 -16.77 -47.71 -21.96
N GLU A 15 -15.73 -47.94 -22.60
CA GLU A 15 -15.22 -47.73 -23.93
C GLU A 15 -16.22 -47.72 -25.07
N LYS A 16 -17.13 -46.85 -25.29
CA LYS A 16 -17.84 -46.77 -26.57
C LYS A 16 -18.79 -45.58 -26.74
N VAL A 17 -18.38 -44.35 -26.62
CA VAL A 17 -19.26 -43.20 -27.01
C VAL A 17 -18.51 -42.05 -27.74
N PHE A 18 -17.37 -42.28 -28.34
CA PHE A 18 -16.75 -41.24 -29.18
C PHE A 18 -16.60 -41.75 -30.63
N PRO A 19 -17.31 -41.16 -31.63
CA PRO A 19 -17.05 -41.47 -33.04
C PRO A 19 -15.73 -40.84 -33.47
N LYS A 20 -14.96 -41.61 -34.23
CA LYS A 20 -13.74 -41.29 -35.03
C LYS A 20 -13.04 -39.90 -34.86
N GLY A 21 -12.77 -39.50 -33.65
CA GLY A 21 -11.87 -38.43 -33.24
C GLY A 21 -10.91 -38.89 -32.16
N GLN A 22 -10.84 -40.19 -31.89
CA GLN A 22 -10.18 -40.81 -30.74
C GLN A 22 -8.66 -40.67 -30.68
N LEU A 23 -8.00 -40.39 -31.79
CA LEU A 23 -6.54 -40.17 -31.80
C LEU A 23 -6.14 -38.86 -31.07
N LYS A 24 -6.95 -37.78 -31.22
CA LYS A 24 -6.74 -36.52 -30.47
C LYS A 24 -7.01 -36.66 -28.97
N ALA A 25 -7.94 -37.50 -28.56
CA ALA A 25 -8.32 -37.66 -27.14
C ALA A 25 -7.27 -38.41 -26.30
N MET A 26 -6.45 -39.29 -26.90
CA MET A 26 -5.38 -40.00 -26.20
C MET A 26 -4.14 -39.12 -26.00
N GLU A 27 -3.84 -38.23 -26.93
CA GLU A 27 -2.72 -37.26 -26.80
C GLU A 27 -3.07 -36.17 -25.77
N ILE A 28 -4.31 -35.70 -25.71
CA ILE A 28 -4.79 -34.66 -24.77
C ILE A 28 -4.63 -35.09 -23.29
N LYS A 29 -4.70 -36.41 -22.98
CA LYS A 29 -4.54 -36.90 -21.60
C LYS A 29 -3.17 -36.63 -20.98
N ASN A 30 -2.17 -36.36 -21.78
CA ASN A 30 -0.80 -36.09 -21.32
C ASN A 30 -0.44 -34.61 -21.31
N PHE A 31 -1.36 -33.72 -21.73
CA PHE A 31 -1.09 -32.29 -21.74
C PHE A 31 -1.01 -31.72 -20.32
N THR A 32 -0.17 -30.74 -20.17
CA THR A 32 -0.09 -29.89 -18.97
C THR A 32 -0.86 -28.60 -19.22
N ILE A 33 -1.38 -28.03 -18.16
CA ILE A 33 -2.00 -26.70 -18.16
C ILE A 33 -1.21 -25.76 -17.25
N THR A 34 -1.20 -24.50 -17.62
CA THR A 34 -0.64 -23.45 -16.77
C THR A 34 -1.80 -22.82 -15.96
N LYS A 35 -1.72 -22.94 -14.64
CA LYS A 35 -2.65 -22.27 -13.71
C LYS A 35 -2.39 -20.76 -13.65
N ARG A 36 -3.29 -20.04 -13.00
CA ARG A 36 -3.21 -18.58 -12.82
C ARG A 36 -2.00 -18.12 -12.03
N ASP A 37 -1.55 -18.94 -11.08
CA ASP A 37 -0.35 -18.72 -10.25
C ASP A 37 0.96 -19.10 -10.96
N GLY A 38 0.88 -19.50 -12.24
CA GLY A 38 2.02 -19.97 -13.04
C GLY A 38 2.40 -21.43 -12.81
N SER A 39 1.79 -22.12 -11.84
CA SER A 39 2.05 -23.53 -11.59
C SER A 39 1.49 -24.41 -12.73
N LYS A 40 2.09 -25.57 -12.94
CA LYS A 40 1.64 -26.53 -13.94
C LYS A 40 0.84 -27.66 -13.28
N ASP A 41 -0.21 -28.09 -13.96
CA ASP A 41 -1.04 -29.23 -13.54
C ASP A 41 -1.40 -30.07 -14.77
N ARG A 42 -1.83 -31.30 -14.56
CA ARG A 42 -2.30 -32.14 -15.66
C ARG A 42 -3.65 -31.64 -16.19
N PHE A 43 -3.80 -31.67 -17.50
CA PHE A 43 -5.09 -31.40 -18.14
C PHE A 43 -6.14 -32.43 -17.70
N SER A 44 -7.34 -31.97 -17.37
CA SER A 44 -8.47 -32.83 -17.04
C SER A 44 -9.72 -32.36 -17.76
N LEU A 45 -10.20 -33.17 -18.70
CA LEU A 45 -11.44 -32.92 -19.43
C LEU A 45 -12.64 -32.94 -18.49
N ASP A 46 -12.63 -33.79 -17.46
CA ASP A 46 -13.71 -33.92 -16.49
C ASP A 46 -13.94 -32.58 -15.72
N LYS A 47 -12.89 -31.85 -15.44
CA LYS A 47 -13.01 -30.51 -14.79
C LYS A 47 -13.78 -29.53 -15.67
N ILE A 48 -13.55 -29.56 -16.98
CA ILE A 48 -14.23 -28.71 -17.97
C ILE A 48 -15.69 -29.14 -18.10
N MET A 49 -15.92 -30.43 -18.30
CA MET A 49 -17.27 -31.00 -18.40
C MET A 49 -18.13 -30.67 -17.18
N ASN A 50 -17.60 -30.88 -15.99
CA ASN A 50 -18.28 -30.56 -14.73
C ASN A 50 -18.61 -29.08 -14.60
N ALA A 51 -17.74 -28.19 -15.05
CA ALA A 51 -18.00 -26.76 -15.04
C ALA A 51 -19.14 -26.38 -16.00
N ILE A 52 -19.15 -26.97 -17.20
CA ILE A 52 -20.22 -26.75 -18.19
C ILE A 52 -21.55 -27.28 -17.65
N VAL A 53 -21.59 -28.53 -17.13
CA VAL A 53 -22.83 -29.14 -16.56
C VAL A 53 -23.38 -28.26 -15.44
N LYS A 54 -22.52 -27.76 -14.51
CA LYS A 54 -22.98 -26.87 -13.46
C LYS A 54 -23.56 -25.56 -13.99
N ALA A 55 -23.05 -25.03 -15.09
CA ALA A 55 -23.60 -23.83 -15.71
C ALA A 55 -24.99 -24.10 -16.32
N PHE A 56 -25.21 -25.26 -16.96
CA PHE A 56 -26.53 -25.70 -17.44
C PHE A 56 -27.52 -25.89 -16.27
N ASP A 57 -27.09 -26.56 -15.21
CA ASP A 57 -27.94 -26.82 -14.03
C ASP A 57 -28.37 -25.52 -13.34
N SER A 58 -27.50 -24.54 -13.30
CA SER A 58 -27.77 -23.24 -12.65
C SER A 58 -28.91 -22.47 -13.34
N VAL A 59 -29.04 -22.61 -14.65
CA VAL A 59 -30.16 -22.02 -15.42
C VAL A 59 -31.32 -23.00 -15.61
N LYS A 60 -31.30 -24.16 -14.90
CA LYS A 60 -32.32 -25.21 -14.96
C LYS A 60 -32.53 -25.76 -16.38
N ARG A 61 -31.51 -25.78 -17.19
CA ARG A 61 -31.53 -26.30 -18.55
C ARG A 61 -30.89 -27.69 -18.57
N PRO A 62 -31.49 -28.68 -19.23
CA PRO A 62 -30.89 -30.01 -19.30
C PRO A 62 -29.59 -29.97 -20.11
N ALA A 63 -28.53 -30.52 -19.55
CA ALA A 63 -27.25 -30.71 -20.20
C ALA A 63 -27.23 -32.10 -20.86
N ASP A 64 -27.54 -32.21 -22.15
CA ASP A 64 -27.40 -33.47 -22.87
C ASP A 64 -25.94 -33.68 -23.32
N LEU A 65 -25.56 -34.95 -23.46
CA LEU A 65 -24.20 -35.34 -23.85
C LEU A 65 -23.81 -34.82 -25.24
N GLY A 66 -24.77 -34.70 -26.16
CA GLY A 66 -24.52 -34.19 -27.51
C GLY A 66 -24.12 -32.73 -27.49
N SER A 67 -24.85 -31.89 -26.74
CA SER A 67 -24.55 -30.48 -26.55
C SER A 67 -23.18 -30.27 -25.90
N ILE A 68 -22.88 -31.02 -24.81
CA ILE A 68 -21.57 -30.92 -24.12
C ILE A 68 -20.45 -31.36 -25.07
N SER A 69 -20.61 -32.45 -25.78
CA SER A 69 -19.61 -32.95 -26.74
C SER A 69 -19.33 -31.93 -27.84
N LYS A 70 -20.35 -31.25 -28.33
CA LYS A 70 -20.22 -30.21 -29.35
C LYS A 70 -19.47 -28.99 -28.83
N ILE A 71 -19.77 -28.52 -27.61
CA ILE A 71 -19.06 -27.44 -26.97
C ILE A 71 -17.58 -27.79 -26.83
N ILE A 72 -17.26 -28.99 -26.34
CA ILE A 72 -15.88 -29.43 -26.11
C ILE A 72 -15.13 -29.63 -27.44
N SER A 73 -15.78 -30.13 -28.48
CA SER A 73 -15.14 -30.32 -29.79
C SER A 73 -14.68 -29.01 -30.46
N ASN A 74 -15.26 -27.89 -30.02
CA ASN A 74 -14.88 -26.55 -30.49
C ASN A 74 -13.65 -25.95 -29.75
N LEU A 75 -13.14 -26.65 -28.72
CA LEU A 75 -12.00 -26.16 -27.94
C LEU A 75 -10.67 -26.55 -28.62
N ASP A 76 -9.78 -25.57 -28.76
CA ASP A 76 -8.40 -25.80 -29.22
C ASP A 76 -7.50 -26.00 -27.99
N ILE A 77 -7.31 -27.27 -27.62
CA ILE A 77 -6.53 -27.67 -26.46
C ILE A 77 -5.15 -28.15 -26.93
N HIS A 78 -4.12 -27.50 -26.41
CA HIS A 78 -2.71 -27.82 -26.66
C HIS A 78 -1.92 -27.89 -25.36
N ASP A 79 -0.71 -28.45 -25.41
CA ASP A 79 0.15 -28.55 -24.22
C ASP A 79 0.55 -27.15 -23.70
N ASN A 80 0.62 -27.02 -22.38
CA ASN A 80 0.89 -25.77 -21.64
C ASN A 80 -0.14 -24.64 -21.85
N ILE A 81 -1.34 -24.94 -22.33
CA ILE A 81 -2.42 -23.96 -22.46
C ILE A 81 -2.77 -23.37 -21.09
N LYS A 82 -3.08 -22.08 -21.03
CA LYS A 82 -3.52 -21.43 -19.79
C LYS A 82 -4.99 -21.81 -19.48
N VAL A 83 -5.28 -22.01 -18.20
CA VAL A 83 -6.66 -22.27 -17.72
C VAL A 83 -7.62 -21.18 -18.17
N GLU A 84 -7.16 -19.91 -18.19
CA GLU A 84 -7.97 -18.78 -18.65
C GLU A 84 -8.38 -18.90 -20.11
N ASP A 85 -7.45 -19.35 -20.97
CA ASP A 85 -7.72 -19.49 -22.40
C ASP A 85 -8.74 -20.60 -22.66
N ILE A 86 -8.66 -21.71 -21.91
CA ILE A 86 -9.67 -22.77 -21.96
C ILE A 86 -11.04 -22.22 -21.56
N GLN A 87 -11.11 -21.45 -20.47
CA GLN A 87 -12.38 -20.88 -20.01
C GLN A 87 -12.97 -19.89 -21.01
N ASN A 88 -12.13 -19.06 -21.62
CA ASN A 88 -12.56 -18.13 -22.68
C ASN A 88 -13.11 -18.90 -23.91
N GLN A 89 -12.46 -19.98 -24.28
CA GLN A 89 -12.94 -20.83 -25.39
C GLN A 89 -14.28 -21.50 -25.07
N VAL A 90 -14.48 -21.95 -23.82
CA VAL A 90 -15.78 -22.52 -23.37
C VAL A 90 -16.88 -21.45 -23.47
N GLU A 91 -16.65 -20.24 -23.00
CA GLU A 91 -17.60 -19.13 -23.11
C GLU A 91 -17.99 -18.85 -24.56
N VAL A 92 -17.00 -18.74 -25.44
CA VAL A 92 -17.23 -18.50 -26.88
C VAL A 92 -17.99 -19.68 -27.51
N SER A 93 -17.64 -20.93 -27.16
CA SER A 93 -18.33 -22.11 -27.69
C SER A 93 -19.79 -22.20 -27.25
N LEU A 94 -20.06 -21.90 -25.96
CA LEU A 94 -21.43 -21.81 -25.45
C LEU A 94 -22.27 -20.78 -26.21
N MET A 95 -21.69 -19.59 -26.48
CA MET A 95 -22.37 -18.57 -27.26
C MET A 95 -22.62 -18.96 -28.71
N ARG A 96 -21.65 -19.61 -29.38
CA ARG A 96 -21.77 -20.06 -30.75
C ARG A 96 -22.88 -21.11 -30.91
N GLU A 97 -23.04 -21.96 -29.91
CA GLU A 97 -24.10 -22.97 -29.89
C GLU A 97 -25.47 -22.42 -29.42
N GLY A 98 -25.60 -21.12 -29.20
CA GLY A 98 -26.86 -20.46 -28.83
C GLY A 98 -27.24 -20.62 -27.35
N TYR A 99 -26.32 -21.05 -26.49
CA TYR A 99 -26.53 -21.21 -25.04
C TYR A 99 -26.16 -19.94 -24.29
N TYR A 100 -26.76 -18.80 -24.65
CA TYR A 100 -26.41 -17.48 -24.08
C TYR A 100 -26.64 -17.36 -22.57
N ASP A 101 -27.75 -17.97 -22.08
CA ASP A 101 -28.08 -18.04 -20.66
C ASP A 101 -27.08 -18.87 -19.87
N VAL A 102 -26.65 -19.99 -20.42
CA VAL A 102 -25.63 -20.87 -19.84
C VAL A 102 -24.26 -20.18 -19.87
N ALA A 103 -23.90 -19.53 -20.98
CA ALA A 103 -22.66 -18.77 -21.09
C ALA A 103 -22.59 -17.65 -20.03
N LYS A 104 -23.69 -16.90 -19.86
CA LYS A 104 -23.79 -15.88 -18.83
C LYS A 104 -23.59 -16.45 -17.42
N SER A 105 -24.26 -17.58 -17.13
CA SER A 105 -24.09 -18.26 -15.84
C SER A 105 -22.66 -18.75 -15.63
N PHE A 106 -22.03 -19.30 -16.66
CA PHE A 106 -20.64 -19.74 -16.60
C PHE A 106 -19.67 -18.57 -16.29
N MET A 107 -19.87 -17.40 -16.92
CA MET A 107 -19.08 -16.18 -16.63
C MET A 107 -19.29 -15.69 -15.20
N ILE A 108 -20.54 -15.65 -14.72
CA ILE A 108 -20.85 -15.24 -13.34
C ILE A 108 -20.20 -16.20 -12.34
N TYR A 109 -20.30 -17.50 -12.57
CA TYR A 109 -19.65 -18.51 -11.72
C TYR A 109 -18.12 -18.32 -11.68
N ARG A 110 -17.51 -18.08 -12.84
CA ARG A 110 -16.08 -17.79 -12.95
C ARG A 110 -15.66 -16.54 -12.17
N GLN A 111 -16.47 -15.48 -12.26
CA GLN A 111 -16.26 -14.24 -11.52
C GLN A 111 -16.36 -14.46 -10.00
N GLN A 112 -17.41 -15.13 -9.54
CA GLN A 112 -17.61 -15.47 -8.12
C GLN A 112 -16.44 -16.29 -7.57
N HIS A 113 -16.00 -17.31 -8.28
CA HIS A 113 -14.82 -18.09 -7.87
C HIS A 113 -13.51 -17.28 -7.89
N SER A 114 -13.43 -16.23 -8.69
CA SER A 114 -12.29 -15.32 -8.64
C SER A 114 -12.33 -14.45 -7.38
N GLU A 115 -13.49 -13.96 -7.01
CA GLU A 115 -13.74 -13.17 -5.80
C GLU A 115 -13.54 -14.02 -4.53
N ASP A 116 -14.02 -15.27 -4.53
CA ASP A 116 -13.82 -16.22 -3.43
C ASP A 116 -12.33 -16.49 -3.18
N ARG A 117 -11.56 -16.71 -4.25
CA ARG A 117 -10.10 -16.90 -4.13
C ARG A 117 -9.39 -15.65 -3.61
N GLU A 118 -9.79 -14.46 -4.08
CA GLU A 118 -9.25 -13.21 -3.56
C GLU A 118 -9.56 -13.05 -2.06
N THR A 119 -10.77 -13.44 -1.67
CA THR A 119 -11.20 -13.43 -0.26
C THR A 119 -10.42 -14.44 0.57
N LEU A 120 -10.23 -15.68 0.08
CA LEU A 120 -9.43 -16.70 0.77
C LEU A 120 -7.97 -16.25 0.92
N SER A 121 -7.37 -15.68 -0.12
CA SER A 121 -6.01 -15.14 -0.04
C SER A 121 -5.89 -14.02 1.00
N LYS A 122 -6.92 -13.18 1.15
CA LYS A 122 -6.97 -12.16 2.20
C LYS A 122 -7.13 -12.78 3.58
N LEU A 123 -7.89 -13.86 3.72
CA LEU A 123 -8.04 -14.58 4.99
C LEU A 123 -6.74 -15.29 5.39
N GLU A 124 -6.03 -15.89 4.46
CA GLU A 124 -4.70 -16.46 4.69
C GLU A 124 -3.70 -15.38 5.14
N PHE A 125 -3.69 -14.23 4.46
CA PHE A 125 -2.91 -13.07 4.86
C PHE A 125 -3.26 -12.59 6.28
N LEU A 126 -4.55 -12.53 6.61
CA LEU A 126 -5.01 -12.13 7.94
C LEU A 126 -4.53 -13.10 9.02
N ALA A 127 -4.65 -14.41 8.79
CA ALA A 127 -4.21 -15.43 9.73
C ALA A 127 -2.69 -15.31 9.97
N GLU A 128 -1.90 -15.25 8.90
CA GLU A 128 -0.45 -15.11 9.00
C GLU A 128 -0.05 -13.78 9.66
N TYR A 129 -0.75 -12.69 9.35
CA TYR A 129 -0.51 -11.39 9.98
C TYR A 129 -0.77 -11.42 11.49
N CYS A 130 -1.85 -12.07 11.94
CA CYS A 130 -2.19 -12.18 13.36
C CYS A 130 -1.23 -13.13 14.13
N GLU A 131 -0.73 -14.17 13.47
CA GLU A 131 0.18 -15.16 14.07
C GLU A 131 1.62 -14.66 14.19
N ALA A 132 2.04 -13.71 13.35
CA ALA A 132 3.40 -13.20 13.39
C ALA A 132 3.65 -12.33 14.63
N ALA A 133 4.73 -12.63 15.36
CA ALA A 133 5.06 -12.01 16.66
C ALA A 133 5.34 -10.51 16.54
N ASN A 134 6.02 -10.06 15.48
CA ASN A 134 6.23 -8.64 15.12
C ASN A 134 6.68 -8.52 13.66
N ALA A 135 6.68 -7.30 13.12
CA ALA A 135 7.12 -7.03 11.74
C ALA A 135 8.61 -7.33 11.52
N ALA A 136 9.44 -7.16 12.56
CA ALA A 136 10.88 -7.42 12.49
C ALA A 136 11.23 -8.90 12.39
N THR A 137 10.33 -9.80 12.77
CA THR A 137 10.53 -11.26 12.69
C THR A 137 10.21 -11.86 11.33
N GLY A 138 9.97 -11.02 10.32
CA GLY A 138 9.99 -11.48 8.95
C GLY A 138 8.66 -11.97 8.41
N SER A 139 7.56 -11.32 8.74
CA SER A 139 6.36 -11.52 7.92
C SER A 139 6.68 -11.17 6.47
N LYS A 140 6.48 -12.12 5.58
CA LYS A 140 6.65 -11.91 4.13
C LYS A 140 5.72 -10.82 3.56
N TYR A 141 4.70 -10.41 4.33
CA TYR A 141 3.68 -9.44 3.92
C TYR A 141 3.90 -8.04 4.49
N ASP A 142 4.69 -7.91 5.55
CA ASP A 142 4.96 -6.63 6.19
C ASP A 142 6.42 -6.55 6.62
N ALA A 143 7.25 -5.98 5.75
CA ALA A 143 8.66 -5.73 6.00
C ALA A 143 8.94 -4.36 6.62
N ASN A 144 7.90 -3.62 7.06
CA ASN A 144 8.06 -2.30 7.63
C ASN A 144 8.68 -2.38 9.04
N ALA A 145 9.96 -2.03 9.15
CA ALA A 145 10.72 -2.05 10.40
C ALA A 145 10.20 -1.07 11.48
N ASN A 146 9.30 -0.14 11.12
CA ASN A 146 8.72 0.82 12.07
C ASN A 146 7.47 0.30 12.76
N VAL A 147 7.02 -0.88 12.43
CA VAL A 147 5.89 -1.54 13.08
C VAL A 147 6.42 -2.56 14.07
N GLU A 148 6.60 -2.14 15.31
CA GLU A 148 7.06 -3.03 16.38
C GLU A 148 6.00 -4.05 16.79
N HIS A 149 4.74 -3.62 16.81
CA HIS A 149 3.62 -4.46 17.20
C HIS A 149 2.51 -4.41 16.16
N LYS A 150 2.07 -5.56 15.72
CA LYS A 150 0.91 -5.66 14.82
C LYS A 150 -0.37 -5.36 15.58
N ASN A 151 -1.21 -4.55 14.97
CA ASN A 151 -2.50 -4.16 15.53
C ASN A 151 -3.52 -3.96 14.41
N ILE A 152 -4.79 -3.77 14.77
CA ILE A 152 -5.89 -3.62 13.81
C ILE A 152 -5.66 -2.45 12.84
N ALA A 153 -5.07 -1.35 13.30
CA ALA A 153 -4.87 -0.19 12.43
C ALA A 153 -3.78 -0.43 11.37
N THR A 154 -2.69 -1.13 11.73
CA THR A 154 -1.68 -1.55 10.74
C THR A 154 -2.27 -2.55 9.76
N LEU A 155 -3.08 -3.49 10.22
CA LEU A 155 -3.77 -4.46 9.37
C LEU A 155 -4.72 -3.78 8.37
N ILE A 156 -5.54 -2.82 8.81
CA ILE A 156 -6.42 -2.04 7.92
C ILE A 156 -5.59 -1.29 6.87
N GLY A 157 -4.39 -0.82 7.22
CA GLY A 157 -3.46 -0.19 6.29
C GLY A 157 -2.90 -1.15 5.22
N GLU A 158 -2.71 -2.43 5.55
CA GLU A 158 -2.15 -3.43 4.64
C GLU A 158 -3.18 -3.99 3.64
N LEU A 159 -4.40 -4.27 4.10
CA LEU A 159 -5.46 -4.90 3.30
C LEU A 159 -5.76 -4.21 1.95
N PRO A 160 -5.82 -2.88 1.85
CA PRO A 160 -6.17 -2.20 0.59
C PRO A 160 -4.98 -1.97 -0.35
N LYS A 161 -3.74 -2.31 0.01
CA LYS A 161 -2.53 -1.98 -0.77
C LYS A 161 -2.61 -2.43 -2.22
N SER A 162 -3.07 -3.64 -2.50
CA SER A 162 -3.23 -4.15 -3.86
C SER A 162 -4.22 -3.32 -4.69
N ASN A 163 -5.29 -2.83 -4.06
CA ASN A 163 -6.26 -1.95 -4.69
C ASN A 163 -5.65 -0.56 -4.96
N PHE A 164 -4.86 -0.03 -4.02
CA PHE A 164 -4.16 1.25 -4.21
C PHE A 164 -3.13 1.18 -5.34
N ILE A 165 -2.37 0.10 -5.47
CA ILE A 165 -1.46 -0.12 -6.60
C ILE A 165 -2.23 -0.04 -7.92
N ARG A 166 -3.34 -0.78 -8.04
CA ARG A 166 -4.18 -0.79 -9.26
C ARG A 166 -4.76 0.59 -9.58
N LEU A 167 -5.26 1.28 -8.56
CA LEU A 167 -5.82 2.63 -8.72
C LEU A 167 -4.74 3.65 -9.10
N ASN A 168 -3.59 3.61 -8.45
CA ASN A 168 -2.45 4.48 -8.72
C ASN A 168 -1.96 4.32 -10.17
N ARG A 169 -1.78 3.09 -10.64
CA ARG A 169 -1.42 2.79 -12.04
C ARG A 169 -2.45 3.33 -13.01
N ARG A 170 -3.74 3.16 -12.72
CA ARG A 170 -4.82 3.68 -13.56
C ARG A 170 -4.80 5.21 -13.62
N LEU A 171 -4.70 5.88 -12.48
CA LEU A 171 -4.64 7.34 -12.41
C LEU A 171 -3.46 7.91 -13.21
N LEU A 172 -2.27 7.33 -13.06
CA LEU A 172 -1.09 7.77 -13.77
C LEU A 172 -1.22 7.51 -15.26
N THR A 173 -1.71 6.34 -15.67
CA THR A 173 -1.96 6.02 -17.08
C THR A 173 -2.94 7.02 -17.72
N ASP A 174 -4.04 7.36 -17.03
CA ASP A 174 -5.02 8.33 -17.51
C ASP A 174 -4.42 9.76 -17.59
N ARG A 175 -3.52 10.12 -16.68
CA ARG A 175 -2.77 11.39 -16.74
C ARG A 175 -1.82 11.43 -17.91
N ILE A 176 -1.01 10.39 -18.12
CA ILE A 176 -0.10 10.28 -19.28
C ILE A 176 -0.90 10.36 -20.59
N LYS A 177 -2.03 9.65 -20.66
CA LYS A 177 -2.91 9.68 -21.84
C LYS A 177 -3.43 11.08 -22.16
N LYS A 178 -3.82 11.86 -21.13
CA LYS A 178 -4.31 13.22 -21.30
C LYS A 178 -3.22 14.19 -21.73
N MET A 179 -2.00 14.02 -21.24
CA MET A 179 -0.89 14.94 -21.50
C MET A 179 -0.13 14.61 -22.79
N TYR A 180 0.03 13.33 -23.09
CA TYR A 180 0.96 12.85 -24.13
C TYR A 180 0.31 11.90 -25.15
N GLY A 181 -0.97 11.61 -25.01
CA GLY A 181 -1.71 10.74 -25.94
C GLY A 181 -1.74 9.27 -25.52
N LYS A 182 -2.57 8.50 -26.28
CA LYS A 182 -2.86 7.09 -25.99
C LYS A 182 -1.65 6.17 -26.21
N GLU A 183 -0.85 6.47 -27.22
CA GLU A 183 0.30 5.63 -27.60
C GLU A 183 1.33 5.58 -26.50
N LEU A 184 1.76 6.75 -25.99
CA LEU A 184 2.71 6.83 -24.90
C LEU A 184 2.15 6.23 -23.59
N ALA A 185 0.86 6.37 -23.32
CA ALA A 185 0.22 5.72 -22.18
C ALA A 185 0.27 4.20 -22.28
N ASN A 186 0.05 3.63 -23.47
CA ASN A 186 0.17 2.19 -23.69
C ASN A 186 1.61 1.71 -23.55
N GLU A 187 2.58 2.46 -24.10
CA GLU A 187 4.00 2.16 -23.96
C GLU A 187 4.45 2.19 -22.49
N TYR A 188 3.97 3.17 -21.71
CA TYR A 188 4.23 3.23 -20.28
C TYR A 188 3.72 1.98 -19.54
N VAL A 189 2.48 1.56 -19.81
CA VAL A 189 1.89 0.35 -19.21
C VAL A 189 2.67 -0.90 -19.60
N ASP A 190 3.05 -1.01 -20.86
CA ASP A 190 3.83 -2.13 -21.37
C ASP A 190 5.19 -2.22 -20.67
N LYS A 191 5.93 -1.11 -20.61
CA LYS A 191 7.22 -1.05 -19.94
C LYS A 191 7.14 -1.34 -18.45
N LEU A 192 6.08 -0.85 -17.77
CA LEU A 192 5.84 -1.13 -16.36
C LEU A 192 5.57 -2.62 -16.11
N ASN A 193 4.73 -3.26 -16.95
CA ASN A 193 4.38 -4.67 -16.83
C ASN A 193 5.54 -5.61 -17.16
N HIS A 194 6.45 -5.20 -18.04
CA HIS A 194 7.67 -5.97 -18.38
C HIS A 194 8.89 -5.57 -17.55
N HIS A 195 8.71 -4.76 -16.49
CA HIS A 195 9.75 -4.32 -15.56
C HIS A 195 10.92 -3.54 -16.19
N PHE A 196 10.69 -2.86 -17.34
CA PHE A 196 11.66 -1.93 -17.89
C PHE A 196 11.71 -0.61 -17.13
N ILE A 197 10.60 -0.25 -16.48
CA ILE A 197 10.52 0.88 -15.57
C ILE A 197 9.92 0.41 -14.25
N TYR A 198 10.34 1.07 -13.18
CA TYR A 198 9.84 0.86 -11.84
C TYR A 198 9.25 2.16 -11.30
N LYS A 199 8.07 2.07 -10.69
CA LYS A 199 7.44 3.18 -9.96
C LYS A 199 7.42 2.84 -8.48
N ASN A 200 8.07 3.67 -7.68
CA ASN A 200 8.08 3.51 -6.22
C ASN A 200 6.74 3.90 -5.59
N ASP A 201 6.44 3.31 -4.44
CA ASP A 201 5.31 3.66 -3.56
C ASP A 201 3.94 3.69 -4.24
N GLU A 202 3.62 2.67 -4.98
CA GLU A 202 2.30 2.50 -5.57
C GLU A 202 1.21 2.12 -4.54
N THR A 203 1.61 1.76 -3.32
CA THR A 203 0.71 1.29 -2.25
C THR A 203 -0.08 2.42 -1.57
N SER A 204 0.25 3.67 -1.87
CA SER A 204 -0.41 4.86 -1.33
C SER A 204 -0.74 5.86 -2.45
N LEU A 205 -1.84 6.61 -2.27
CA LEU A 205 -2.17 7.75 -3.12
C LEU A 205 -1.65 9.07 -2.54
N ALA A 206 -1.02 9.03 -1.36
CA ALA A 206 -0.39 10.17 -0.72
C ALA A 206 1.03 10.40 -1.26
N ASN A 207 1.57 11.61 -1.05
CA ASN A 207 2.97 11.86 -1.24
C ASN A 207 3.79 10.96 -0.30
N TYR A 208 4.95 10.48 -0.78
CA TYR A 208 5.76 9.58 0.03
C TYR A 208 6.45 10.33 1.16
N CYS A 209 7.35 11.24 0.83
CA CYS A 209 8.10 12.05 1.78
C CYS A 209 7.98 13.52 1.40
N ALA A 210 8.07 14.39 2.40
CA ALA A 210 8.17 15.82 2.17
C ALA A 210 9.11 16.48 3.17
N SER A 211 9.83 17.48 2.70
CA SER A 211 10.46 18.50 3.53
C SER A 211 9.49 19.68 3.63
N ILE A 212 9.20 20.11 4.82
CA ILE A 212 8.25 21.20 5.08
C ILE A 212 8.97 22.42 5.65
N THR A 213 8.57 23.60 5.19
CA THR A 213 8.94 24.84 5.85
C THR A 213 8.01 25.09 7.04
N MET A 214 8.59 25.49 8.16
CA MET A 214 7.84 25.78 9.37
C MET A 214 7.36 27.23 9.46
N TYR A 215 7.81 28.10 8.56
CA TYR A 215 7.55 29.54 8.60
C TYR A 215 6.05 29.89 8.61
N PRO A 216 5.19 29.31 7.76
CA PRO A 216 3.75 29.57 7.80
C PRO A 216 3.10 29.22 9.15
N TRP A 217 3.56 28.14 9.80
CA TRP A 217 3.08 27.75 11.11
C TRP A 217 3.48 28.73 12.21
N LEU A 218 4.71 29.26 12.12
CA LEU A 218 5.22 30.26 13.10
C LEU A 218 4.47 31.58 13.01
N ILE A 219 3.92 31.94 11.86
CA ILE A 219 3.14 33.17 11.68
C ILE A 219 1.66 32.96 11.98
N GLY A 220 1.06 31.92 11.42
CA GLY A 220 -0.38 31.69 11.38
C GLY A 220 -0.90 30.52 12.22
N GLY A 221 -0.03 29.78 12.87
CA GLY A 221 -0.41 28.54 13.56
C GLY A 221 -0.76 27.42 12.59
N THR A 222 -1.55 26.44 13.04
CA THR A 222 -1.86 25.23 12.26
C THR A 222 -3.07 25.37 11.33
N THR A 223 -3.70 26.52 11.23
CA THR A 223 -4.91 26.72 10.42
C THR A 223 -4.72 26.43 8.94
N SER A 224 -3.54 26.70 8.41
CA SER A 224 -3.19 26.45 7.00
C SER A 224 -3.03 24.96 6.63
N ILE A 225 -2.87 24.09 7.64
CA ILE A 225 -2.65 22.65 7.47
C ILE A 225 -3.77 21.80 8.08
N GLY A 226 -4.89 22.39 8.40
CA GLY A 226 -6.09 21.69 8.88
C GLY A 226 -6.26 21.61 10.39
N GLY A 227 -5.35 22.26 11.17
CA GLY A 227 -5.49 22.39 12.61
C GLY A 227 -6.15 23.71 13.04
N ASN A 228 -6.30 23.89 14.32
CA ASN A 228 -6.84 25.12 14.91
C ASN A 228 -6.02 25.52 16.14
N SER A 229 -4.76 25.84 15.95
CA SER A 229 -3.89 26.40 16.99
C SER A 229 -3.23 27.68 16.51
N THR A 230 -3.02 28.60 17.46
CA THR A 230 -2.28 29.84 17.22
C THR A 230 -0.79 29.59 17.03
N ALA A 231 -0.08 30.57 16.50
CA ALA A 231 1.38 30.55 16.42
C ALA A 231 2.00 30.40 17.82
N PRO A 232 3.13 29.70 17.96
CA PRO A 232 3.84 29.59 19.23
C PRO A 232 4.44 30.93 19.63
N THR A 233 4.40 31.25 20.92
CA THR A 233 4.93 32.52 21.47
C THR A 233 6.06 32.33 22.45
N ASN A 234 6.35 31.11 22.87
CA ASN A 234 7.42 30.76 23.81
C ASN A 234 7.94 29.35 23.56
N LEU A 235 9.04 28.96 24.20
CA LEU A 235 9.68 27.66 24.02
C LEU A 235 8.71 26.49 24.29
N LYS A 236 7.93 26.54 25.34
CA LYS A 236 6.97 25.48 25.70
C LYS A 236 5.89 25.30 24.62
N SER A 237 5.30 26.42 24.16
CA SER A 237 4.27 26.38 23.11
C SER A 237 4.85 25.95 21.76
N PHE A 238 6.12 26.30 21.48
CA PHE A 238 6.83 25.81 20.31
C PHE A 238 7.00 24.29 20.37
N CYS A 239 7.56 23.74 21.44
CA CYS A 239 7.81 22.30 21.55
C CYS A 239 6.52 21.48 21.43
N GLY A 240 5.46 21.87 22.16
CA GLY A 240 4.16 21.16 22.08
C GLY A 240 3.48 21.30 20.73
N GLY A 241 3.48 22.51 20.17
CA GLY A 241 2.93 22.79 18.85
C GLY A 241 3.68 22.09 17.73
N PHE A 242 5.01 22.00 17.85
CA PHE A 242 5.85 21.28 16.90
C PHE A 242 5.50 19.79 16.80
N VAL A 243 5.37 19.10 17.93
CA VAL A 243 4.95 17.69 17.95
C VAL A 243 3.59 17.51 17.24
N ASN A 244 2.62 18.36 17.56
CA ASN A 244 1.30 18.31 16.91
C ASN A 244 1.40 18.58 15.40
N MET A 245 2.18 19.53 14.97
CA MET A 245 2.41 19.84 13.55
C MET A 245 3.04 18.65 12.84
N VAL A 246 4.06 18.03 13.41
CA VAL A 246 4.71 16.85 12.82
C VAL A 246 3.73 15.68 12.68
N PHE A 247 2.91 15.42 13.69
CA PHE A 247 1.87 14.38 13.59
C PHE A 247 0.83 14.69 12.52
N MET A 248 0.40 15.93 12.42
CA MET A 248 -0.59 16.37 11.43
C MET A 248 -0.05 16.22 10.00
N VAL A 249 1.15 16.75 9.73
CA VAL A 249 1.76 16.66 8.41
C VAL A 249 2.13 15.22 8.06
N SER A 250 2.68 14.46 9.00
CA SER A 250 3.03 13.07 8.77
C SER A 250 1.82 12.19 8.45
N SER A 251 0.62 12.55 8.91
CA SER A 251 -0.61 11.83 8.56
C SER A 251 -1.00 11.97 7.08
N MET A 252 -0.47 12.98 6.40
CA MET A 252 -0.69 13.25 4.96
C MET A 252 0.37 12.61 4.06
N LEU A 253 1.40 12.00 4.65
CA LEU A 253 2.53 11.39 3.95
C LEU A 253 2.55 9.89 4.20
N SER A 254 3.00 9.12 3.22
CA SER A 254 3.19 7.67 3.39
C SER A 254 4.57 7.30 3.92
N GLY A 255 5.53 8.22 3.91
CA GLY A 255 6.91 8.04 4.36
C GLY A 255 7.35 9.06 5.39
N ALA A 256 8.45 9.74 5.13
CA ALA A 256 9.09 10.65 6.08
C ALA A 256 8.57 12.09 6.00
N CYS A 257 8.66 12.78 7.14
CA CYS A 257 8.44 14.20 7.28
C CYS A 257 9.77 14.86 7.73
N ALA A 258 10.36 15.71 6.90
CA ALA A 258 11.55 16.44 7.25
C ALA A 258 11.21 17.87 7.64
N THR A 259 11.84 18.35 8.74
CA THR A 259 11.74 19.74 9.21
C THR A 259 13.15 20.32 9.34
N PRO A 260 13.79 20.67 8.22
CA PRO A 260 15.18 21.11 8.24
C PRO A 260 15.41 22.36 9.11
N GLU A 261 14.43 23.23 9.21
CA GLU A 261 14.52 24.48 9.97
C GLU A 261 14.34 24.32 11.49
N PHE A 262 14.05 23.10 11.97
CA PHE A 262 13.68 22.85 13.37
C PHE A 262 14.68 23.41 14.37
N LEU A 263 15.97 23.11 14.23
CA LEU A 263 16.98 23.57 15.17
C LEU A 263 17.14 25.10 15.16
N MET A 264 16.99 25.74 14.00
CA MET A 264 17.02 27.19 13.87
C MET A 264 15.88 27.85 14.67
N TYR A 265 14.66 27.33 14.55
CA TYR A 265 13.52 27.87 15.31
C TYR A 265 13.57 27.49 16.79
N MET A 266 14.03 26.29 17.12
CA MET A 266 14.28 25.90 18.51
C MET A 266 15.26 26.89 19.17
N ASN A 267 16.36 27.19 18.49
CA ASN A 267 17.35 28.20 18.93
C ASN A 267 16.74 29.59 19.15
N TYR A 268 15.86 30.02 18.24
CA TYR A 268 15.14 31.28 18.35
C TYR A 268 14.27 31.35 19.62
N PHE A 269 13.45 30.31 19.88
CA PHE A 269 12.60 30.32 21.07
C PHE A 269 13.36 30.18 22.37
N ILE A 270 14.50 29.47 22.39
CA ILE A 270 15.39 29.44 23.53
C ILE A 270 15.97 30.84 23.76
N GLY A 271 16.39 31.53 22.70
CA GLY A 271 16.91 32.89 22.76
C GLY A 271 15.89 33.91 23.22
N LEU A 272 14.61 33.77 22.89
CA LEU A 272 13.53 34.62 23.41
C LEU A 272 13.33 34.45 24.91
N GLU A 273 13.49 33.24 25.44
CA GLU A 273 13.23 32.96 26.85
C GLU A 273 14.43 33.24 27.77
N TYR A 274 15.62 32.88 27.29
CA TYR A 274 16.84 32.94 28.12
C TYR A 274 17.90 33.99 27.65
N GLY A 275 17.59 34.74 26.59
CA GLY A 275 18.49 35.70 25.96
C GLY A 275 19.34 35.09 24.86
N LYS A 276 19.81 35.96 23.94
CA LYS A 276 20.57 35.52 22.74
C LYS A 276 21.88 34.79 23.08
N ASP A 277 22.51 35.15 24.22
CA ASP A 277 23.76 34.58 24.71
C ASP A 277 23.55 33.40 25.70
N TYR A 278 22.39 32.76 25.68
CA TYR A 278 22.04 31.68 26.59
C TYR A 278 23.09 30.56 26.63
N TYR A 279 23.72 30.27 25.51
CA TYR A 279 24.74 29.24 25.37
C TYR A 279 26.02 29.51 26.15
N LYS A 280 26.32 30.80 26.45
CA LYS A 280 27.45 31.20 27.29
C LYS A 280 27.15 31.00 28.79
N ASN A 281 25.90 30.84 29.15
CA ASN A 281 25.42 30.70 30.53
C ASN A 281 24.54 29.46 30.69
N ALA A 282 24.78 28.42 29.92
CA ALA A 282 23.93 27.24 29.86
C ALA A 282 23.84 26.46 31.18
N ASP A 283 24.87 26.57 32.01
CA ASP A 283 24.97 26.03 33.37
C ASP A 283 24.23 26.83 34.43
N LYS A 284 23.71 28.02 34.08
CA LYS A 284 22.97 28.85 35.01
C LYS A 284 21.64 28.20 35.41
N VAL A 285 21.43 28.12 36.73
CA VAL A 285 20.13 27.68 37.28
C VAL A 285 19.12 28.80 37.09
N VAL A 286 18.04 28.50 36.40
CA VAL A 286 16.93 29.42 36.08
C VAL A 286 15.60 28.96 36.65
N ASP A 287 15.45 27.66 36.92
CA ASP A 287 14.28 27.10 37.58
C ASP A 287 14.61 26.89 39.07
N LEU A 288 14.09 27.78 39.91
CA LEU A 288 14.28 27.74 41.36
C LEU A 288 13.30 26.76 42.06
N SER A 289 12.56 25.96 41.32
CA SER A 289 11.77 24.88 41.88
C SER A 289 12.63 23.84 42.60
N LEU A 290 12.03 22.86 43.23
CA LEU A 290 12.72 21.76 43.92
C LEU A 290 13.80 21.05 43.09
N LYS A 291 13.71 21.13 41.75
CA LYS A 291 14.66 20.47 40.83
C LYS A 291 15.87 21.33 40.45
N GLN A 292 15.83 22.64 40.67
CA GLN A 292 16.94 23.58 40.36
C GLN A 292 17.57 23.31 38.97
N ARG A 293 16.78 23.42 37.90
CA ARG A 293 17.27 23.09 36.55
C ARG A 293 18.07 24.25 35.93
N THR A 294 19.15 23.88 35.26
CA THR A 294 19.93 24.77 34.41
C THR A 294 19.26 24.98 33.05
N ILE A 295 19.69 25.99 32.30
CA ILE A 295 19.24 26.23 30.92
C ILE A 295 19.49 24.98 30.05
N ASP A 296 20.69 24.42 30.13
CA ASP A 296 21.08 23.21 29.40
C ASP A 296 20.13 22.04 29.71
N LYS A 297 19.84 21.81 31.00
CA LYS A 297 18.92 20.72 31.38
C LYS A 297 17.48 20.95 30.88
N ILE A 298 17.02 22.22 30.85
CA ILE A 298 15.69 22.51 30.31
C ILE A 298 15.65 22.28 28.80
N ILE A 299 16.71 22.68 28.08
CA ILE A 299 16.81 22.41 26.62
C ILE A 299 16.82 20.91 26.36
N THR A 300 17.64 20.15 27.11
CA THR A 300 17.69 18.70 27.02
C THR A 300 16.32 18.08 27.27
N ASP A 301 15.61 18.50 28.33
CA ASP A 301 14.27 18.01 28.66
C ASP A 301 13.25 18.30 27.51
N CYS A 302 13.39 19.45 26.84
CA CYS A 302 12.56 19.77 25.68
C CYS A 302 12.83 18.83 24.49
N PHE A 303 14.10 18.57 24.19
CA PHE A 303 14.46 17.62 23.13
C PHE A 303 13.99 16.20 23.45
N GLU A 304 14.24 15.72 24.67
CA GLU A 304 13.78 14.43 25.13
C GLU A 304 12.27 14.28 24.98
N GLN A 305 11.49 15.28 25.40
CA GLN A 305 10.05 15.28 25.28
C GLN A 305 9.58 15.22 23.81
N ILE A 306 10.22 15.97 22.92
CA ILE A 306 9.90 15.97 21.48
C ILE A 306 10.21 14.60 20.89
N VAL A 307 11.40 14.06 21.14
CA VAL A 307 11.83 12.77 20.61
C VAL A 307 10.94 11.65 21.12
N TYR A 308 10.67 11.58 22.43
CA TYR A 308 9.77 10.58 22.99
C TYR A 308 8.37 10.66 22.42
N SER A 309 7.84 11.87 22.23
CA SER A 309 6.51 12.06 21.67
C SER A 309 6.43 11.59 20.21
N ILE A 310 7.42 11.98 19.39
CA ILE A 310 7.45 11.63 17.96
C ILE A 310 7.73 10.14 17.74
N ASN A 311 8.54 9.53 18.59
CA ASN A 311 8.91 8.11 18.50
C ASN A 311 7.82 7.15 18.99
N GLN A 312 6.65 7.67 19.38
CA GLN A 312 5.52 6.83 19.75
C GLN A 312 4.68 6.43 18.53
N PRO A 313 4.23 5.17 18.45
CA PRO A 313 3.26 4.77 17.45
C PRO A 313 1.96 5.57 17.61
N THR A 314 1.48 6.16 16.52
CA THR A 314 0.28 7.00 16.53
C THR A 314 -0.81 6.49 15.61
N GLY A 315 -2.07 6.71 15.98
CA GLY A 315 -3.23 6.36 15.15
C GLY A 315 -3.23 7.09 13.80
N ALA A 316 -2.71 8.33 13.74
CA ALA A 316 -2.57 9.10 12.51
C ALA A 316 -1.63 8.44 11.48
N ARG A 317 -0.76 7.55 11.91
CA ARG A 317 0.20 6.81 11.10
C ARG A 317 -0.07 5.31 11.10
N ASN A 318 -1.29 4.86 11.28
CA ASN A 318 -1.62 3.45 11.43
C ASN A 318 -0.76 2.73 12.48
N TYR A 319 -0.52 3.42 13.60
CA TYR A 319 0.34 2.95 14.69
C TYR A 319 1.80 2.69 14.30
N GLN A 320 2.30 3.44 13.34
CA GLN A 320 3.73 3.53 13.05
C GLN A 320 4.32 4.77 13.71
N ALA A 321 5.58 4.70 14.13
CA ALA A 321 6.32 5.88 14.54
C ALA A 321 6.54 6.81 13.32
N VAL A 322 6.65 8.11 13.57
CA VAL A 322 6.92 9.08 12.51
C VAL A 322 8.40 9.00 12.12
N PHE A 323 8.65 8.85 10.81
CA PHE A 323 9.99 9.10 10.27
C PHE A 323 10.23 10.59 10.22
N TRP A 324 10.86 11.10 11.26
CA TRP A 324 11.21 12.49 11.35
C TRP A 324 12.69 12.72 11.03
N ASN A 325 12.95 13.69 10.15
CA ASN A 325 14.30 14.11 9.81
C ASN A 325 14.54 15.55 10.24
N VAL A 326 15.70 15.78 10.85
CA VAL A 326 16.21 17.09 11.23
C VAL A 326 17.52 17.34 10.50
N ALA A 327 17.82 18.60 10.19
CA ALA A 327 19.08 18.97 9.54
C ALA A 327 20.06 19.58 10.54
N TYR A 328 21.33 19.20 10.38
CA TYR A 328 22.48 19.86 10.98
C TYR A 328 23.20 20.69 9.92
N TYR A 329 23.77 21.83 10.31
CA TYR A 329 24.38 22.78 9.40
C TYR A 329 25.84 22.98 9.73
N ASP A 330 26.67 23.10 8.72
CA ASP A 330 27.94 23.84 8.86
C ASP A 330 27.69 25.35 8.66
N LYS A 331 28.70 26.14 8.98
CA LYS A 331 28.58 27.61 8.93
C LYS A 331 28.27 28.12 7.52
N TYR A 332 28.92 27.54 6.51
CA TYR A 332 28.76 27.99 5.12
C TYR A 332 27.33 27.69 4.61
N TYR A 333 26.83 26.50 4.90
CA TYR A 333 25.47 26.11 4.52
C TYR A 333 24.41 26.92 5.25
N PHE A 334 24.61 27.15 6.55
CA PHE A 334 23.77 28.03 7.36
C PHE A 334 23.68 29.44 6.78
N GLU A 335 24.83 30.09 6.52
CA GLU A 335 24.89 31.44 5.95
C GLU A 335 24.25 31.53 4.57
N SER A 336 24.40 30.49 3.74
CA SER A 336 23.80 30.41 2.41
C SER A 336 22.27 30.36 2.44
N ILE A 337 21.71 29.66 3.42
CA ILE A 337 20.24 29.49 3.53
C ILE A 337 19.62 30.61 4.36
N PHE A 338 20.21 30.95 5.51
CA PHE A 338 19.59 31.81 6.51
C PHE A 338 20.25 33.17 6.63
N GLY A 339 21.28 33.48 5.85
CA GLY A 339 22.01 34.78 5.94
C GLY A 339 21.14 36.01 5.69
N ASN A 340 20.08 35.87 4.92
CA ASN A 340 19.09 36.93 4.66
C ASN A 340 17.71 36.64 5.28
N PHE A 341 17.63 35.69 6.21
CA PHE A 341 16.37 35.36 6.87
C PHE A 341 16.14 36.24 8.10
N TYR A 342 14.89 36.64 8.30
CA TYR A 342 14.46 37.38 9.48
C TYR A 342 13.29 36.68 10.16
N PHE A 343 13.36 36.54 11.48
CA PHE A 343 12.24 36.11 12.28
C PHE A 343 11.13 37.17 12.31
N PRO A 344 9.89 36.83 12.75
CA PRO A 344 8.80 37.79 12.82
C PRO A 344 9.05 39.05 13.65
N ASP A 345 9.95 38.96 14.63
CA ASP A 345 10.40 40.07 15.47
C ASP A 345 11.51 40.94 14.84
N GLY A 346 11.92 40.65 13.62
CA GLY A 346 12.97 41.33 12.87
C GLY A 346 14.40 40.91 13.27
N SER A 347 14.58 39.96 14.18
CA SER A 347 15.89 39.38 14.49
C SER A 347 16.35 38.38 13.43
N GLN A 348 17.67 38.21 13.34
CA GLN A 348 18.29 37.21 12.47
C GLN A 348 18.77 36.00 13.25
N PRO A 349 18.84 34.82 12.61
CA PRO A 349 19.48 33.66 13.20
C PRO A 349 20.95 33.91 13.52
N ASP A 350 21.40 33.40 14.68
CA ASP A 350 22.79 33.47 15.10
C ASP A 350 23.47 32.11 14.97
N TRP A 351 24.59 32.07 14.25
CA TRP A 351 25.36 30.86 14.05
C TRP A 351 25.98 30.33 15.36
N ASN A 352 26.46 31.20 16.24
CA ASN A 352 27.19 30.77 17.44
C ASN A 352 26.27 29.99 18.39
N SER A 353 25.09 30.52 18.64
CA SER A 353 24.10 29.84 19.47
C SER A 353 23.56 28.58 18.81
N LEU A 354 23.31 28.61 17.48
CA LEU A 354 22.86 27.40 16.75
C LEU A 354 23.95 26.32 16.73
N SER A 355 25.20 26.67 16.47
CA SER A 355 26.33 25.74 16.48
C SER A 355 26.53 25.08 17.83
N TRP A 356 26.30 25.82 18.92
CA TRP A 356 26.30 25.23 20.25
C TRP A 356 25.14 24.30 20.49
N LEU A 357 23.94 24.65 20.01
CA LEU A 357 22.71 23.84 20.17
C LEU A 357 22.80 22.49 19.44
N GLN A 358 23.41 22.47 18.24
CA GLN A 358 23.66 21.27 17.45
C GLN A 358 24.60 20.27 18.14
#